data_51db80c86cc8de5cc03d778551efe497
#
_entry.id   51db80c86cc8de5cc03d778551efe497
#
_cell.length_a   1.000
_cell.length_b   1.000
_cell.length_c   1.000
_cell.angle_alpha   90.00
_cell.angle_beta   90.00
_cell.angle_gamma   90.00
#
_symmetry.space_group_name_H-M   'P 1'
#
loop_
_entity.id
_entity.type
_entity.pdbx_description
1 polymer ?
#
loop_
_entity_poly.entity_id
_entity_poly.type
_entity_poly.pdbx_seq_one_letter_code
_entity_poly.pdbx_strand_id
1 'polypeptide(L)'
;KEGVPLEFQAALPVKASQGESMMLAIREKLKALTEEGTQGARKLGVQLDEINADTFLEMIHLKGLAEENFVMGAEDGSLISTDLDKTLCFTVCGAGKTGKTNFLKYTALLMKKKGAEVYVFDGCLRELEEFSRNNDLDGYMTDKEELYHFMENELLPQLGERNELVYEARQAKTSVKEALKNYKRMVLLINSASEFMEAVYSEDFDVSEVLETVFEKGMDHRLHFFMALSPREYEELAGYRAIRQFGDWKQGIHLGGAFDEQGIFDYEITPSERSRTYPAGAAFTGQEGRAVLFMTPFVKEGEHE
;
A
#
# COMPACT_ATOMS: atom_id res chain seq x y z
N LYS A 1 -20.77 -25.99 28.53
CA LYS A 1 -21.75 -26.80 27.75
C LYS A 1 -20.92 -27.56 26.75
N GLU A 2 -20.73 -28.86 26.97
CA GLU A 2 -20.10 -29.77 26.03
C GLU A 2 -21.01 -29.89 24.79
N GLY A 3 -20.47 -29.46 23.64
CA GLY A 3 -21.18 -29.59 22.36
C GLY A 3 -21.28 -31.07 21.98
N VAL A 4 -22.45 -31.52 21.57
CA VAL A 4 -22.64 -32.86 21.00
C VAL A 4 -21.78 -32.95 19.73
N PRO A 5 -20.91 -33.96 19.56
CA PRO A 5 -20.13 -34.13 18.35
C PRO A 5 -21.06 -34.21 17.13
N LEU A 6 -20.83 -33.38 16.15
CA LEU A 6 -21.52 -33.46 14.86
C LEU A 6 -20.91 -34.63 14.07
N GLU A 7 -21.65 -35.74 13.96
CA GLU A 7 -21.32 -36.79 12.99
C GLU A 7 -21.65 -36.32 11.57
N PHE A 8 -20.68 -36.35 10.67
CA PHE A 8 -20.90 -36.12 9.26
C PHE A 8 -20.36 -37.32 8.46
N GLN A 9 -21.07 -37.72 7.42
CA GLN A 9 -20.63 -38.74 6.49
C GLN A 9 -20.07 -38.06 5.24
N ALA A 10 -18.75 -38.21 5.00
CA ALA A 10 -18.14 -37.72 3.78
C ALA A 10 -18.53 -38.64 2.60
N ALA A 11 -18.94 -38.06 1.49
CA ALA A 11 -19.17 -38.78 0.25
C ALA A 11 -17.85 -39.34 -0.29
N LEU A 12 -17.85 -40.61 -0.69
CA LEU A 12 -16.70 -41.20 -1.36
C LEU A 12 -16.58 -40.65 -2.77
N PRO A 13 -15.37 -40.20 -3.19
CA PRO A 13 -15.16 -39.58 -4.51
C PRO A 13 -15.35 -40.58 -5.67
N VAL A 14 -15.27 -41.87 -5.41
CA VAL A 14 -15.45 -42.94 -6.39
C VAL A 14 -16.14 -44.17 -5.76
N LYS A 15 -16.85 -44.94 -6.57
CA LYS A 15 -17.42 -46.25 -6.16
C LYS A 15 -16.33 -47.31 -6.28
N ALA A 16 -15.71 -47.67 -5.18
CA ALA A 16 -14.70 -48.72 -5.12
C ALA A 16 -14.72 -49.40 -3.73
N SER A 17 -14.20 -50.60 -3.63
CA SER A 17 -13.92 -51.27 -2.35
C SER A 17 -12.76 -50.56 -1.62
N GLN A 18 -12.72 -50.67 -0.30
CA GLN A 18 -11.70 -50.01 0.51
C GLN A 18 -10.29 -50.51 0.16
N GLY A 19 -9.28 -49.64 0.39
CA GLY A 19 -7.86 -49.96 0.25
C GLY A 19 -7.24 -49.58 -1.12
N GLU A 20 -6.36 -50.43 -1.64
CA GLU A 20 -5.61 -50.17 -2.89
C GLU A 20 -6.52 -49.92 -4.11
N SER A 21 -7.65 -50.64 -4.17
CA SER A 21 -8.62 -50.51 -5.27
C SER A 21 -9.27 -49.12 -5.31
N MET A 22 -9.49 -48.49 -4.15
CA MET A 22 -9.99 -47.12 -4.05
C MET A 22 -8.96 -46.09 -4.56
N MET A 23 -7.71 -46.26 -4.20
CA MET A 23 -6.62 -45.39 -4.65
C MET A 23 -6.42 -45.44 -6.17
N LEU A 24 -6.53 -46.65 -6.77
CA LEU A 24 -6.45 -46.81 -8.22
C LEU A 24 -7.66 -46.15 -8.90
N ALA A 25 -8.87 -46.33 -8.41
CA ALA A 25 -10.08 -45.74 -8.95
C ALA A 25 -10.08 -44.21 -8.84
N ILE A 26 -9.51 -43.62 -7.76
CA ILE A 26 -9.31 -42.20 -7.61
C ILE A 26 -8.31 -41.69 -8.65
N ARG A 27 -7.16 -42.36 -8.85
CA ARG A 27 -6.17 -42.01 -9.85
C ARG A 27 -6.73 -42.03 -11.27
N GLU A 28 -7.47 -43.06 -11.64
CA GLU A 28 -8.11 -43.17 -12.95
C GLU A 28 -9.12 -42.05 -13.17
N LYS A 29 -9.93 -41.72 -12.14
CA LYS A 29 -10.91 -40.64 -12.22
C LYS A 29 -10.24 -39.29 -12.38
N LEU A 30 -9.16 -39.03 -11.63
CA LEU A 30 -8.37 -37.79 -11.75
C LEU A 30 -7.72 -37.66 -13.13
N LYS A 31 -7.17 -38.77 -13.67
CA LYS A 31 -6.59 -38.82 -15.00
C LYS A 31 -7.63 -38.51 -16.08
N ALA A 32 -8.81 -39.10 -16.02
CA ALA A 32 -9.89 -38.83 -16.94
C ALA A 32 -10.34 -37.35 -16.91
N LEU A 33 -10.49 -36.78 -15.71
CA LEU A 33 -10.83 -35.37 -15.54
C LEU A 33 -9.77 -34.42 -16.12
N THR A 34 -8.50 -34.81 -16.08
CA THR A 34 -7.39 -34.04 -16.64
C THR A 34 -7.39 -34.10 -18.18
N GLU A 35 -7.71 -35.30 -18.75
CA GLU A 35 -7.81 -35.52 -20.20
C GLU A 35 -9.04 -34.83 -20.81
N GLU A 36 -10.14 -34.67 -20.06
CA GLU A 36 -11.34 -33.95 -20.47
C GLU A 36 -11.19 -32.42 -20.49
N GLY A 37 -9.99 -31.89 -20.16
CA GLY A 37 -9.71 -30.43 -20.18
C GLY A 37 -10.46 -29.63 -19.12
N THR A 38 -10.95 -30.30 -18.06
CA THR A 38 -11.47 -29.60 -16.89
C THR A 38 -10.33 -28.80 -16.26
N GLN A 39 -10.53 -27.50 -16.05
CA GLN A 39 -9.62 -26.70 -15.25
C GLN A 39 -9.37 -27.43 -13.94
N GLY A 40 -8.12 -27.82 -13.69
CA GLY A 40 -7.72 -28.50 -12.47
C GLY A 40 -8.16 -27.70 -11.26
N ALA A 41 -8.38 -28.40 -10.15
CA ALA A 41 -8.65 -27.75 -8.88
C ALA A 41 -7.60 -26.64 -8.65
N ARG A 42 -8.07 -25.45 -8.30
CA ARG A 42 -7.25 -24.28 -7.96
C ARG A 42 -6.14 -24.74 -7.01
N LYS A 43 -4.88 -24.49 -7.35
CA LYS A 43 -3.78 -24.79 -6.44
C LYS A 43 -4.04 -24.07 -5.13
N LEU A 44 -4.26 -24.81 -4.06
CA LEU A 44 -4.40 -24.33 -2.68
C LEU A 44 -3.05 -23.89 -2.09
N GLY A 45 -2.22 -23.30 -2.92
CA GLY A 45 -1.03 -22.57 -2.49
C GLY A 45 -1.20 -21.20 -3.12
N VAL A 46 -1.12 -20.16 -2.33
CA VAL A 46 -1.14 -18.78 -2.83
C VAL A 46 0.05 -18.66 -3.80
N GLN A 47 -0.16 -18.95 -5.07
CA GLN A 47 0.78 -18.61 -6.12
C GLN A 47 0.42 -17.17 -6.46
N LEU A 48 1.16 -16.24 -5.86
CA LEU A 48 1.04 -14.83 -6.13
C LEU A 48 1.75 -14.60 -7.46
N ASP A 49 0.98 -14.38 -8.52
CA ASP A 49 1.54 -14.07 -9.84
C ASP A 49 2.06 -12.62 -9.83
N GLU A 50 3.23 -12.42 -10.43
CA GLU A 50 3.80 -11.09 -10.60
C GLU A 50 2.91 -10.23 -11.49
N ILE A 51 2.58 -9.02 -11.03
CA ILE A 51 1.71 -8.07 -11.73
C ILE A 51 2.59 -6.97 -12.34
N ASN A 52 2.61 -6.83 -13.66
CA ASN A 52 3.28 -5.71 -14.32
C ASN A 52 2.48 -4.42 -14.11
N ALA A 53 3.16 -3.34 -13.69
CA ALA A 53 2.53 -2.07 -13.34
C ALA A 53 1.83 -1.41 -14.53
N ASP A 54 2.43 -1.41 -15.73
CA ASP A 54 1.84 -0.75 -16.90
C ASP A 54 0.54 -1.41 -17.31
N THR A 55 0.55 -2.73 -17.46
CA THR A 55 -0.65 -3.53 -17.78
C THR A 55 -1.72 -3.36 -16.69
N PHE A 56 -1.31 -3.28 -15.43
CA PHE A 56 -2.22 -3.10 -14.31
C PHE A 56 -2.87 -1.72 -14.31
N LEU A 57 -2.11 -0.67 -14.58
CA LEU A 57 -2.60 0.70 -14.70
C LEU A 57 -3.56 0.88 -15.89
N GLU A 58 -3.31 0.20 -17.00
CA GLU A 58 -4.25 0.16 -18.14
C GLU A 58 -5.57 -0.53 -17.74
N MET A 59 -5.49 -1.66 -17.06
CA MET A 59 -6.67 -2.38 -16.57
C MET A 59 -7.49 -1.54 -15.60
N ILE A 60 -6.86 -0.82 -14.66
CA ILE A 60 -7.53 0.10 -13.73
C ILE A 60 -8.25 1.20 -14.51
N HIS A 61 -7.59 1.79 -15.49
CA HIS A 61 -8.17 2.85 -16.33
C HIS A 61 -9.42 2.34 -17.08
N LEU A 62 -9.34 1.16 -17.68
CA LEU A 62 -10.47 0.54 -18.39
C LEU A 62 -11.67 0.21 -17.47
N LYS A 63 -11.42 -0.09 -16.20
CA LYS A 63 -12.48 -0.33 -15.22
C LYS A 63 -13.19 0.95 -14.74
N GLY A 64 -12.68 2.13 -15.07
CA GLY A 64 -13.32 3.41 -14.73
C GLY A 64 -13.49 3.62 -13.22
N LEU A 65 -12.49 3.24 -12.43
CA LEU A 65 -12.55 3.39 -10.96
C LEU A 65 -12.60 4.84 -10.55
N ALA A 66 -13.36 5.11 -9.48
CA ALA A 66 -13.51 6.45 -8.93
C ALA A 66 -12.16 7.09 -8.55
N GLU A 67 -12.11 8.42 -8.61
CA GLU A 67 -10.87 9.19 -8.34
C GLU A 67 -10.30 8.92 -6.95
N GLU A 68 -11.15 8.71 -5.96
CA GLU A 68 -10.77 8.41 -4.58
C GLU A 68 -10.20 7.00 -4.37
N ASN A 69 -10.40 6.05 -5.28
CA ASN A 69 -9.92 4.68 -5.11
C ASN A 69 -8.41 4.59 -5.39
N PHE A 70 -7.62 4.36 -4.36
CA PHE A 70 -6.21 4.01 -4.48
C PHE A 70 -6.07 2.48 -4.53
N VAL A 71 -5.79 1.94 -5.72
CA VAL A 71 -5.63 0.50 -5.93
C VAL A 71 -4.20 0.10 -5.60
N MET A 72 -4.01 -0.77 -4.61
CA MET A 72 -2.71 -1.20 -4.12
C MET A 72 -2.17 -2.43 -4.84
N GLY A 73 -3.05 -3.25 -5.40
CA GLY A 73 -2.69 -4.48 -6.07
C GLY A 73 -3.90 -5.36 -6.34
N ALA A 74 -3.68 -6.64 -6.51
CA ALA A 74 -4.76 -7.61 -6.75
C ALA A 74 -4.51 -8.94 -6.05
N GLU A 75 -5.62 -9.62 -5.70
CA GLU A 75 -5.69 -11.00 -5.25
C GLU A 75 -6.71 -11.73 -6.12
N ASP A 76 -6.32 -12.81 -6.75
CA ASP A 76 -7.20 -13.67 -7.56
C ASP A 76 -8.10 -12.89 -8.56
N GLY A 77 -7.55 -11.83 -9.19
CA GLY A 77 -8.28 -10.97 -10.12
C GLY A 77 -9.18 -9.92 -9.48
N SER A 78 -9.30 -9.91 -8.14
CA SER A 78 -9.97 -8.87 -7.37
C SER A 78 -9.02 -7.74 -7.03
N LEU A 79 -9.45 -6.50 -7.24
CA LEU A 79 -8.63 -5.32 -6.90
C LEU A 79 -8.69 -5.05 -5.40
N ILE A 80 -7.53 -4.83 -4.80
CA ILE A 80 -7.39 -4.40 -3.42
C ILE A 80 -7.11 -2.91 -3.42
N SER A 81 -8.00 -2.14 -2.79
CA SER A 81 -7.92 -0.68 -2.79
C SER A 81 -8.29 -0.07 -1.45
N THR A 82 -7.86 1.17 -1.23
CA THR A 82 -8.28 2.02 -0.12
C THR A 82 -8.85 3.34 -0.65
N ASP A 83 -9.57 4.05 0.20
CA ASP A 83 -10.20 5.34 -0.11
C ASP A 83 -9.23 6.49 0.23
N LEU A 84 -8.78 7.22 -0.79
CA LEU A 84 -7.89 8.38 -0.60
C LEU A 84 -8.53 9.48 0.24
N ASP A 85 -9.85 9.67 0.17
CA ASP A 85 -10.53 10.69 0.96
C ASP A 85 -10.49 10.37 2.48
N LYS A 86 -10.08 9.15 2.84
CA LYS A 86 -9.86 8.69 4.22
C LYS A 86 -8.41 8.36 4.54
N THR A 87 -7.48 8.65 3.61
CA THR A 87 -6.07 8.29 3.73
C THR A 87 -5.21 9.54 3.69
N LEU A 88 -4.70 9.99 4.83
CA LEU A 88 -3.71 11.06 4.91
C LEU A 88 -2.30 10.47 4.93
N CYS A 89 -2.00 9.62 5.91
CA CYS A 89 -0.72 8.96 6.10
C CYS A 89 -0.84 7.48 5.77
N PHE A 90 0.03 7.00 4.89
CA PHE A 90 0.03 5.61 4.41
C PHE A 90 1.43 5.00 4.61
N THR A 91 1.53 3.99 5.46
CA THR A 91 2.79 3.33 5.79
C THR A 91 3.08 2.19 4.81
N VAL A 92 4.26 2.22 4.20
CA VAL A 92 4.80 1.14 3.36
C VAL A 92 5.88 0.42 4.16
N CYS A 93 5.45 -0.55 4.98
CA CYS A 93 6.32 -1.27 5.90
C CYS A 93 6.89 -2.53 5.23
N GLY A 94 8.13 -2.88 5.55
CA GLY A 94 8.75 -4.14 5.12
C GLY A 94 10.25 -4.15 5.33
N ALA A 95 10.82 -5.35 5.44
CA ALA A 95 12.27 -5.55 5.54
C ALA A 95 13.01 -5.04 4.30
N GLY A 96 14.33 -5.10 4.30
CA GLY A 96 15.14 -4.78 3.12
C GLY A 96 14.78 -5.65 1.91
N LYS A 97 14.72 -5.07 0.71
CA LYS A 97 14.46 -5.77 -0.56
C LYS A 97 13.08 -6.43 -0.69
N THR A 98 12.08 -6.00 0.07
CA THR A 98 10.70 -6.52 -0.04
C THR A 98 9.84 -5.81 -1.09
N GLY A 99 10.35 -4.72 -1.69
CA GLY A 99 9.66 -3.99 -2.77
C GLY A 99 9.09 -2.63 -2.36
N LYS A 100 9.51 -2.05 -1.21
CA LYS A 100 9.02 -0.73 -0.74
C LYS A 100 9.22 0.37 -1.79
N THR A 101 10.45 0.56 -2.27
CA THR A 101 10.77 1.57 -3.29
C THR A 101 9.98 1.33 -4.59
N ASN A 102 9.81 0.06 -4.99
CA ASN A 102 8.98 -0.29 -6.14
C ASN A 102 7.50 0.09 -5.94
N PHE A 103 6.97 -0.12 -4.74
CA PHE A 103 5.59 0.29 -4.44
C PHE A 103 5.42 1.81 -4.46
N LEU A 104 6.43 2.58 -4.01
CA LEU A 104 6.42 4.05 -4.17
C LEU A 104 6.47 4.47 -5.64
N LYS A 105 7.27 3.80 -6.49
CA LYS A 105 7.26 4.02 -7.95
C LYS A 105 5.87 3.78 -8.55
N TYR A 106 5.26 2.65 -8.23
CA TYR A 106 3.88 2.35 -8.65
C TYR A 106 2.89 3.41 -8.16
N THR A 107 2.98 3.81 -6.89
CA THR A 107 2.13 4.87 -6.31
C THR A 107 2.28 6.18 -7.09
N ALA A 108 3.50 6.58 -7.42
CA ALA A 108 3.76 7.77 -8.24
C ALA A 108 3.05 7.70 -9.59
N LEU A 109 3.22 6.60 -10.33
CA LEU A 109 2.59 6.40 -11.64
C LEU A 109 1.06 6.45 -11.56
N LEU A 110 0.47 5.76 -10.58
CA LEU A 110 -0.98 5.76 -10.37
C LEU A 110 -1.49 7.17 -10.03
N MET A 111 -0.81 7.89 -9.14
CA MET A 111 -1.25 9.20 -8.70
C MET A 111 -1.07 10.26 -9.81
N LYS A 112 0.01 10.19 -10.60
CA LYS A 112 0.17 11.04 -11.81
C LYS A 112 -0.94 10.77 -12.82
N LYS A 113 -1.31 9.51 -13.08
CA LYS A 113 -2.46 9.17 -13.95
C LYS A 113 -3.79 9.69 -13.43
N LYS A 114 -3.93 9.85 -12.12
CA LYS A 114 -5.10 10.49 -11.46
C LYS A 114 -5.03 12.03 -11.46
N GLY A 115 -3.99 12.62 -12.05
CA GLY A 115 -3.79 14.07 -12.13
C GLY A 115 -3.30 14.71 -10.84
N ALA A 116 -2.76 13.93 -9.91
CA ALA A 116 -2.16 14.45 -8.69
C ALA A 116 -0.80 15.12 -8.95
N GLU A 117 -0.42 16.03 -8.06
CA GLU A 117 0.95 16.52 -7.93
C GLU A 117 1.72 15.57 -7.03
N VAL A 118 2.86 15.05 -7.53
CA VAL A 118 3.65 14.02 -6.86
C VAL A 118 5.06 14.52 -6.60
N TYR A 119 5.40 14.58 -5.32
CA TYR A 119 6.71 14.98 -4.82
C TYR A 119 7.39 13.79 -4.14
N VAL A 120 8.72 13.76 -4.18
CA VAL A 120 9.52 12.67 -3.60
C VAL A 120 10.56 13.24 -2.66
N PHE A 121 10.67 12.65 -1.46
CA PHE A 121 11.84 12.76 -0.60
C PHE A 121 12.57 11.41 -0.60
N ASP A 122 13.78 11.37 -1.16
CA ASP A 122 14.49 10.12 -1.43
C ASP A 122 15.71 9.88 -0.52
N GLY A 123 16.29 10.94 0.04
CA GLY A 123 17.50 10.86 0.85
C GLY A 123 18.77 10.68 0.01
N CYS A 124 19.88 10.35 0.68
CA CYS A 124 21.21 10.35 0.08
C CYS A 124 21.46 9.24 -0.95
N LEU A 125 20.71 8.13 -0.88
CA LEU A 125 20.87 6.99 -1.80
C LEU A 125 20.32 7.24 -3.20
N ARG A 126 19.42 8.22 -3.35
CA ARG A 126 18.87 8.67 -4.64
C ARG A 126 18.28 7.55 -5.52
N GLU A 127 17.62 6.57 -4.90
CA GLU A 127 17.05 5.40 -5.60
C GLU A 127 15.91 5.77 -6.56
N LEU A 128 15.28 6.93 -6.37
CA LEU A 128 14.15 7.42 -7.17
C LEU A 128 14.52 8.59 -8.10
N GLU A 129 15.79 9.03 -8.17
CA GLU A 129 16.20 10.22 -8.94
C GLU A 129 15.90 10.06 -10.44
N GLU A 130 16.40 8.98 -11.04
CA GLU A 130 16.18 8.69 -12.47
C GLU A 130 14.70 8.44 -12.76
N PHE A 131 14.02 7.68 -11.91
CA PHE A 131 12.59 7.43 -12.03
C PHE A 131 11.78 8.73 -11.97
N SER A 132 12.09 9.64 -11.04
CA SER A 132 11.41 10.93 -10.89
C SER A 132 11.55 11.80 -12.13
N ARG A 133 12.76 11.84 -12.70
CA ARG A 133 13.05 12.59 -13.93
C ARG A 133 12.30 12.00 -15.15
N ASN A 134 12.34 10.68 -15.30
CA ASN A 134 11.75 10.00 -16.47
C ASN A 134 10.21 10.01 -16.46
N ASN A 135 9.58 10.26 -15.32
CA ASN A 135 8.12 10.28 -15.16
C ASN A 135 7.55 11.67 -14.84
N ASP A 136 8.33 12.74 -15.04
CA ASP A 136 7.93 14.14 -14.85
C ASP A 136 7.21 14.36 -13.51
N LEU A 137 7.84 13.90 -12.39
CA LEU A 137 7.32 14.17 -11.06
C LEU A 137 7.47 15.66 -10.74
N ASP A 138 6.58 16.18 -9.91
CA ASP A 138 6.45 17.63 -9.68
C ASP A 138 7.56 18.19 -8.78
N GLY A 139 8.24 17.34 -7.99
CA GLY A 139 9.42 17.71 -7.21
C GLY A 139 10.18 16.51 -6.68
N TYR A 140 11.48 16.70 -6.47
CA TYR A 140 12.40 15.68 -5.95
C TYR A 140 13.37 16.33 -4.96
N MET A 141 13.48 15.73 -3.78
CA MET A 141 14.23 16.26 -2.63
C MET A 141 15.12 15.18 -2.03
N THR A 142 16.31 15.57 -1.59
CA THR A 142 17.29 14.64 -1.00
C THR A 142 17.82 15.09 0.35
N ASP A 143 17.55 16.33 0.73
CA ASP A 143 18.08 16.91 1.96
C ASP A 143 17.11 17.89 2.64
N LYS A 144 17.53 18.42 3.78
CA LYS A 144 16.75 19.30 4.63
C LYS A 144 16.43 20.66 4.01
N GLU A 145 17.35 21.22 3.20
CA GLU A 145 17.18 22.52 2.56
C GLU A 145 16.14 22.43 1.44
N GLU A 146 16.21 21.36 0.63
CA GLU A 146 15.23 21.07 -0.41
C GLU A 146 13.84 20.80 0.19
N LEU A 147 13.78 20.06 1.31
CA LEU A 147 12.52 19.83 2.04
C LEU A 147 11.94 21.15 2.57
N TYR A 148 12.76 22.00 3.18
CA TYR A 148 12.33 23.30 3.67
C TYR A 148 11.77 24.16 2.53
N HIS A 149 12.45 24.22 1.39
CA HIS A 149 11.98 24.96 0.23
C HIS A 149 10.66 24.42 -0.32
N PHE A 150 10.48 23.10 -0.35
CA PHE A 150 9.20 22.49 -0.72
C PHE A 150 8.09 22.90 0.26
N MET A 151 8.37 22.86 1.56
CA MET A 151 7.40 23.25 2.58
C MET A 151 6.96 24.72 2.39
N GLU A 152 7.91 25.64 2.24
CA GLU A 152 7.65 27.07 2.15
C GLU A 152 6.99 27.48 0.83
N ASN A 153 7.41 26.89 -0.30
CA ASN A 153 7.01 27.37 -1.62
C ASN A 153 5.85 26.57 -2.23
N GLU A 154 5.65 25.30 -1.81
CA GLU A 154 4.64 24.42 -2.39
C GLU A 154 3.57 24.03 -1.36
N LEU A 155 3.95 23.39 -0.24
CA LEU A 155 2.99 22.82 0.69
C LEU A 155 2.21 23.90 1.47
N LEU A 156 2.91 24.83 2.12
CA LEU A 156 2.29 25.84 2.98
C LEU A 156 1.35 26.79 2.23
N PRO A 157 1.69 27.33 1.04
CA PRO A 157 0.76 28.15 0.27
C PRO A 157 -0.51 27.40 -0.10
N GLN A 158 -0.39 26.17 -0.63
CA GLN A 158 -1.54 25.37 -0.99
C GLN A 158 -2.38 24.96 0.23
N LEU A 159 -1.72 24.67 1.36
CA LEU A 159 -2.42 24.34 2.60
C LEU A 159 -3.23 25.55 3.12
N GLY A 160 -2.67 26.77 3.03
CA GLY A 160 -3.34 28.00 3.39
C GLY A 160 -4.63 28.21 2.61
N GLU A 161 -4.57 28.13 1.28
CA GLU A 161 -5.73 28.27 0.40
C GLU A 161 -6.80 27.18 0.70
N ARG A 162 -6.38 25.94 0.86
CA ARG A 162 -7.29 24.82 1.16
C ARG A 162 -7.93 24.96 2.54
N ASN A 163 -7.22 25.46 3.53
CA ASN A 163 -7.74 25.72 4.88
C ASN A 163 -8.90 26.72 4.86
N GLU A 164 -8.78 27.79 4.10
CA GLU A 164 -9.84 28.79 3.96
C GLU A 164 -11.11 28.14 3.40
N LEU A 165 -11.00 27.38 2.32
CA LEU A 165 -12.15 26.69 1.70
C LEU A 165 -12.76 25.63 2.61
N VAL A 166 -11.94 24.85 3.33
CA VAL A 166 -12.41 23.86 4.31
C VAL A 166 -13.17 24.56 5.44
N TYR A 167 -12.64 25.67 5.93
CA TYR A 167 -13.27 26.47 6.98
C TYR A 167 -14.63 27.01 6.51
N GLU A 168 -14.67 27.64 5.34
CA GLU A 168 -15.92 28.18 4.73
C GLU A 168 -16.96 27.09 4.51
N ALA A 169 -16.58 25.94 3.96
CA ALA A 169 -17.47 24.81 3.72
C ALA A 169 -18.08 24.28 5.03
N ARG A 170 -17.24 24.16 6.09
CA ARG A 170 -17.71 23.73 7.42
C ARG A 170 -18.67 24.74 8.05
N GLN A 171 -18.38 26.04 7.94
CA GLN A 171 -19.29 27.12 8.43
C GLN A 171 -20.62 27.11 7.67
N ALA A 172 -20.57 26.95 6.35
CA ALA A 172 -21.76 26.87 5.50
C ALA A 172 -22.50 25.51 5.58
N LYS A 173 -21.92 24.51 6.29
CA LYS A 173 -22.41 23.12 6.35
C LYS A 173 -22.55 22.48 4.96
N THR A 174 -21.64 22.80 4.06
CA THR A 174 -21.54 22.23 2.71
C THR A 174 -20.45 21.14 2.66
N SER A 175 -20.36 20.44 1.52
CA SER A 175 -19.36 19.38 1.33
C SER A 175 -17.96 19.95 1.15
N VAL A 176 -17.01 19.60 2.01
CA VAL A 176 -15.58 19.92 1.86
C VAL A 176 -15.01 19.32 0.56
N LYS A 177 -15.42 18.11 0.20
CA LYS A 177 -15.04 17.46 -1.06
C LYS A 177 -15.42 18.29 -2.27
N GLU A 178 -16.62 18.85 -2.27
CA GLU A 178 -17.08 19.72 -3.35
C GLU A 178 -16.34 21.07 -3.39
N ALA A 179 -16.03 21.64 -2.22
CA ALA A 179 -15.26 22.89 -2.12
C ALA A 179 -13.84 22.73 -2.71
N LEU A 180 -13.23 21.58 -2.51
CA LEU A 180 -11.86 21.29 -2.97
C LEU A 180 -11.77 20.54 -4.30
N LYS A 181 -12.87 20.32 -5.02
CA LYS A 181 -12.88 19.50 -6.25
C LYS A 181 -11.95 19.99 -7.36
N ASN A 182 -11.68 21.30 -7.42
CA ASN A 182 -10.79 21.90 -8.41
C ASN A 182 -9.32 21.88 -8.01
N TYR A 183 -9.01 21.51 -6.76
CA TYR A 183 -7.64 21.36 -6.29
C TYR A 183 -7.14 19.94 -6.59
N LYS A 184 -5.97 19.83 -7.19
CA LYS A 184 -5.33 18.54 -7.38
C LYS A 184 -5.00 17.92 -6.03
N ARG A 185 -4.92 16.59 -5.96
CA ARG A 185 -4.30 15.91 -4.81
C ARG A 185 -2.80 16.19 -4.82
N MET A 186 -2.24 16.42 -3.65
CA MET A 186 -0.80 16.52 -3.45
C MET A 186 -0.32 15.27 -2.72
N VAL A 187 0.70 14.64 -3.27
CA VAL A 187 1.26 13.38 -2.74
C VAL A 187 2.73 13.59 -2.46
N LEU A 188 3.17 13.31 -1.23
CA LEU A 188 4.58 13.21 -0.87
C LEU A 188 4.95 11.76 -0.62
N LEU A 189 5.88 11.25 -1.43
CA LEU A 189 6.48 9.93 -1.31
C LEU A 189 7.79 10.03 -0.55
N ILE A 190 7.94 9.31 0.55
CA ILE A 190 9.09 9.35 1.44
C ILE A 190 9.78 7.99 1.38
N ASN A 191 10.91 7.90 0.67
CA ASN A 191 11.65 6.64 0.48
C ASN A 191 12.65 6.36 1.62
N SER A 192 13.13 7.39 2.33
CA SER A 192 14.02 7.29 3.48
C SER A 192 13.39 7.96 4.70
N ALA A 193 12.75 7.18 5.57
CA ALA A 193 12.07 7.71 6.75
C ALA A 193 13.07 8.31 7.76
N SER A 194 14.23 7.70 7.95
CA SER A 194 15.25 8.19 8.89
C SER A 194 15.79 9.56 8.46
N GLU A 195 16.22 9.70 7.21
CA GLU A 195 16.74 10.97 6.70
C GLU A 195 15.63 12.06 6.61
N PHE A 196 14.39 11.64 6.31
CA PHE A 196 13.25 12.55 6.35
C PHE A 196 13.01 13.10 7.76
N MET A 197 13.05 12.27 8.81
CA MET A 197 12.91 12.74 10.18
C MET A 197 14.08 13.65 10.60
N GLU A 198 15.31 13.33 10.22
CA GLU A 198 16.46 14.20 10.45
C GLU A 198 16.30 15.56 9.74
N ALA A 199 15.75 15.58 8.54
CA ALA A 199 15.45 16.82 7.82
C ALA A 199 14.32 17.61 8.48
N VAL A 200 13.23 16.96 8.89
CA VAL A 200 12.05 17.57 9.54
C VAL A 200 12.41 18.26 10.85
N TYR A 201 13.27 17.64 11.68
CA TYR A 201 13.68 18.16 12.99
C TYR A 201 15.09 18.78 12.96
N SER A 202 15.50 19.32 11.83
CA SER A 202 16.80 19.98 11.66
C SER A 202 16.86 21.29 12.43
N GLU A 203 17.95 21.59 13.12
CA GLU A 203 18.13 22.85 13.88
C GLU A 203 18.03 24.11 12.99
N ASP A 204 18.47 24.03 11.73
CA ASP A 204 18.51 25.17 10.81
C ASP A 204 17.21 25.34 10.00
N PHE A 205 16.50 24.23 9.72
CA PHE A 205 15.34 24.16 8.84
C PHE A 205 14.21 23.35 9.46
N ASP A 206 13.88 23.64 10.73
CA ASP A 206 12.85 22.90 11.48
C ASP A 206 11.46 23.16 10.91
N VAL A 207 10.83 22.11 10.39
CA VAL A 207 9.46 22.10 9.86
C VAL A 207 8.56 21.15 10.65
N SER A 208 9.02 20.67 11.80
CA SER A 208 8.36 19.62 12.60
C SER A 208 6.97 20.06 13.06
N GLU A 209 6.80 21.27 13.59
CA GLU A 209 5.50 21.75 14.11
C GLU A 209 4.42 21.79 13.03
N VAL A 210 4.81 22.19 11.81
CA VAL A 210 3.89 22.21 10.66
C VAL A 210 3.49 20.81 10.26
N LEU A 211 4.46 19.90 10.06
CA LEU A 211 4.16 18.52 9.64
C LEU A 211 3.38 17.74 10.69
N GLU A 212 3.70 17.91 11.98
CA GLU A 212 2.94 17.34 13.07
C GLU A 212 1.47 17.78 13.04
N THR A 213 1.24 19.08 12.79
CA THR A 213 -0.12 19.61 12.64
C THR A 213 -0.84 19.04 11.43
N VAL A 214 -0.13 18.91 10.29
CA VAL A 214 -0.67 18.31 9.06
C VAL A 214 -1.01 16.85 9.28
N PHE A 215 -0.15 16.05 9.89
CA PHE A 215 -0.39 14.64 10.18
C PHE A 215 -1.55 14.42 11.16
N GLU A 216 -1.78 15.37 12.07
CA GLU A 216 -2.91 15.30 13.01
C GLU A 216 -4.24 15.72 12.36
N LYS A 217 -4.26 16.74 11.48
CA LYS A 217 -5.49 17.45 11.07
C LYS A 217 -5.69 17.57 9.55
N GLY A 218 -4.74 17.12 8.74
CA GLY A 218 -4.69 17.39 7.30
C GLY A 218 -5.60 16.54 6.41
N MET A 219 -6.40 15.61 6.95
CA MET A 219 -7.19 14.65 6.15
C MET A 219 -8.08 15.30 5.09
N ASP A 220 -8.75 16.40 5.41
CA ASP A 220 -9.72 17.03 4.53
C ASP A 220 -9.07 17.88 3.41
N HIS A 221 -7.74 17.97 3.35
CA HIS A 221 -7.03 18.91 2.47
C HIS A 221 -6.54 18.31 1.15
N ARG A 222 -6.93 17.08 0.79
CA ARG A 222 -6.45 16.35 -0.40
C ARG A 222 -4.92 16.17 -0.42
N LEU A 223 -4.34 16.01 0.78
CA LEU A 223 -2.92 15.72 0.99
C LEU A 223 -2.75 14.24 1.31
N HIS A 224 -1.68 13.63 0.80
CA HIS A 224 -1.38 12.22 1.04
C HIS A 224 0.13 12.03 1.21
N PHE A 225 0.51 11.33 2.26
CA PHE A 225 1.90 11.02 2.57
C PHE A 225 2.09 9.50 2.56
N PHE A 226 3.00 9.02 1.74
CA PHE A 226 3.38 7.60 1.69
C PHE A 226 4.82 7.46 2.16
N MET A 227 5.03 6.76 3.27
CA MET A 227 6.36 6.62 3.88
C MET A 227 6.79 5.17 3.86
N ALA A 228 7.94 4.90 3.23
CA ALA A 228 8.61 3.62 3.24
C ALA A 228 9.52 3.52 4.47
N LEU A 229 9.36 2.44 5.25
CA LEU A 229 10.21 2.15 6.40
C LEU A 229 10.22 0.65 6.71
N SER A 230 11.22 0.20 7.45
CA SER A 230 11.24 -1.14 8.00
C SER A 230 10.63 -1.17 9.41
N PRO A 231 10.21 -2.33 9.92
CA PRO A 231 9.76 -2.46 11.31
C PRO A 231 10.78 -1.92 12.32
N ARG A 232 12.05 -2.17 12.09
CA ARG A 232 13.15 -1.71 12.94
C ARG A 232 13.29 -0.18 12.90
N GLU A 233 13.25 0.43 11.72
CA GLU A 233 13.27 1.91 11.59
C GLU A 233 12.10 2.55 12.32
N TYR A 234 10.90 1.96 12.24
CA TYR A 234 9.74 2.47 12.97
C TYR A 234 9.96 2.51 14.48
N GLU A 235 10.56 1.47 15.04
CA GLU A 235 10.92 1.42 16.47
C GLU A 235 12.00 2.44 16.83
N GLU A 236 13.07 2.55 16.03
CA GLU A 236 14.16 3.51 16.21
C GLU A 236 13.69 4.97 16.13
N LEU A 237 12.73 5.25 15.24
CA LEU A 237 12.17 6.58 15.02
C LEU A 237 10.98 6.92 15.94
N ALA A 238 10.52 6.01 16.78
CA ALA A 238 9.36 6.22 17.67
C ALA A 238 9.53 7.40 18.66
N GLY A 239 10.75 7.90 18.85
CA GLY A 239 11.04 9.12 19.60
C GLY A 239 10.44 10.37 18.95
N TYR A 240 10.37 10.45 17.64
CA TYR A 240 9.80 11.58 16.91
C TYR A 240 8.27 11.59 16.99
N ARG A 241 7.70 12.75 17.31
CA ARG A 241 6.24 12.88 17.39
C ARG A 241 5.56 12.68 16.04
N ALA A 242 6.15 13.19 14.97
CA ALA A 242 5.64 13.01 13.61
C ALA A 242 5.50 11.53 13.21
N ILE A 243 6.45 10.65 13.58
CA ILE A 243 6.37 9.20 13.33
C ILE A 243 5.21 8.56 14.10
N ARG A 244 5.00 8.93 15.35
CA ARG A 244 3.87 8.39 16.11
C ARG A 244 2.54 8.80 15.52
N GLN A 245 2.38 10.09 15.19
CA GLN A 245 1.17 10.60 14.52
C GLN A 245 0.94 9.93 13.17
N PHE A 246 2.01 9.70 12.39
CA PHE A 246 1.94 8.98 11.14
C PHE A 246 1.45 7.54 11.33
N GLY A 247 2.01 6.83 12.31
CA GLY A 247 1.64 5.45 12.64
C GLY A 247 0.23 5.32 13.25
N ASP A 248 -0.28 6.35 13.93
CA ASP A 248 -1.61 6.36 14.54
C ASP A 248 -2.74 6.22 13.51
N TRP A 249 -2.49 6.54 12.24
CA TRP A 249 -3.43 6.30 11.14
C TRP A 249 -3.65 4.82 10.85
N LYS A 250 -2.69 3.95 11.19
CA LYS A 250 -2.74 2.48 10.99
C LYS A 250 -3.11 2.05 9.58
N GLN A 251 -2.97 2.94 8.61
CA GLN A 251 -3.22 2.70 7.20
C GLN A 251 -1.91 2.39 6.49
N GLY A 252 -1.94 1.38 5.63
CA GLY A 252 -0.76 1.00 4.89
C GLY A 252 -0.73 -0.46 4.49
N ILE A 253 0.47 -0.88 4.11
CA ILE A 253 0.77 -2.25 3.72
C ILE A 253 2.02 -2.77 4.41
N HIS A 254 2.05 -4.06 4.66
CA HIS A 254 3.27 -4.79 5.01
C HIS A 254 3.73 -5.61 3.81
N LEU A 255 4.95 -5.37 3.35
CA LEU A 255 5.55 -5.99 2.15
C LEU A 255 6.52 -7.11 2.52
N GLY A 256 6.26 -8.31 2.03
CA GLY A 256 7.17 -9.46 2.11
C GLY A 256 7.63 -9.83 3.52
N GLY A 257 8.56 -10.77 3.62
CA GLY A 257 9.15 -11.15 4.91
C GLY A 257 8.21 -11.91 5.83
N ALA A 258 8.52 -11.91 7.13
CA ALA A 258 7.69 -12.47 8.17
C ALA A 258 6.69 -11.43 8.68
N PHE A 259 5.46 -11.86 8.88
CA PHE A 259 4.35 -10.96 9.15
C PHE A 259 4.27 -10.50 10.62
N ASP A 260 4.85 -11.23 11.52
CA ASP A 260 4.91 -10.93 12.95
C ASP A 260 6.01 -9.93 13.33
N GLU A 261 6.86 -9.54 12.37
CA GLU A 261 7.95 -8.58 12.58
C GLU A 261 7.48 -7.11 12.61
N GLN A 262 6.19 -6.85 12.28
CA GLN A 262 5.67 -5.48 12.26
C GLN A 262 4.81 -5.17 13.50
N GLY A 263 4.93 -3.97 14.07
CA GLY A 263 4.14 -3.48 15.20
C GLY A 263 3.21 -2.29 14.84
N ILE A 264 3.04 -1.98 13.54
CA ILE A 264 2.36 -0.76 13.09
C ILE A 264 0.87 -0.98 12.87
N PHE A 265 0.49 -2.15 12.31
CA PHE A 265 -0.88 -2.41 11.87
C PHE A 265 -1.65 -3.29 12.84
N ASP A 266 -2.92 -2.95 13.07
CA ASP A 266 -3.87 -3.72 13.89
C ASP A 266 -4.80 -4.53 12.98
N TYR A 267 -4.44 -5.78 12.68
CA TYR A 267 -5.35 -6.72 12.04
C TYR A 267 -5.05 -8.15 12.49
N GLU A 268 -6.08 -8.98 12.48
CA GLU A 268 -5.96 -10.38 12.85
C GLU A 268 -5.35 -11.19 11.71
N ILE A 269 -4.36 -12.00 12.03
CA ILE A 269 -3.73 -12.99 11.16
C ILE A 269 -3.83 -14.38 11.77
N THR A 270 -4.01 -15.38 10.91
CA THR A 270 -4.04 -16.78 11.37
C THR A 270 -2.64 -17.24 11.81
N PRO A 271 -2.54 -18.22 12.72
CA PRO A 271 -1.23 -18.77 13.12
C PRO A 271 -0.40 -19.32 11.93
N SER A 272 -1.08 -19.85 10.90
CA SER A 272 -0.42 -20.35 9.69
C SER A 272 0.16 -19.25 8.81
N GLU A 273 -0.46 -18.10 8.75
CA GLU A 273 0.03 -16.92 8.05
C GLU A 273 1.20 -16.29 8.79
N ARG A 274 1.11 -16.21 10.13
CA ARG A 274 2.14 -15.66 11.01
C ARG A 274 3.47 -16.37 10.88
N SER A 275 3.47 -17.70 10.75
CA SER A 275 4.69 -18.53 10.65
C SER A 275 5.29 -18.59 9.24
N ARG A 276 4.69 -17.89 8.27
CA ARG A 276 5.10 -17.98 6.87
C ARG A 276 5.92 -16.75 6.46
N THR A 277 6.95 -16.99 5.62
CA THR A 277 7.70 -15.92 4.95
C THR A 277 7.13 -15.70 3.54
N TYR A 278 6.90 -14.45 3.20
CA TYR A 278 6.31 -14.05 1.93
C TYR A 278 7.34 -13.45 0.98
N PRO A 279 7.21 -13.66 -0.34
CA PRO A 279 8.15 -13.12 -1.31
C PRO A 279 8.05 -11.59 -1.41
N ALA A 280 9.04 -10.97 -2.05
CA ALA A 280 8.98 -9.55 -2.40
C ALA A 280 7.75 -9.26 -3.29
N GLY A 281 7.11 -8.12 -3.09
CA GLY A 281 5.89 -7.72 -3.78
C GLY A 281 4.59 -8.32 -3.20
N ALA A 282 4.66 -9.39 -2.43
CA ALA A 282 3.51 -9.85 -1.65
C ALA A 282 3.25 -8.86 -0.52
N ALA A 283 2.01 -8.44 -0.34
CA ALA A 283 1.65 -7.43 0.64
C ALA A 283 0.42 -7.84 1.46
N PHE A 284 0.36 -7.32 2.67
CA PHE A 284 -0.83 -7.37 3.53
C PHE A 284 -1.35 -5.98 3.80
N THR A 285 -2.68 -5.84 3.81
CA THR A 285 -3.37 -4.66 4.33
C THR A 285 -4.51 -5.07 5.24
N GLY A 286 -4.94 -4.18 6.14
CA GLY A 286 -6.11 -4.41 6.99
C GLY A 286 -7.40 -4.06 6.26
N GLN A 287 -8.33 -5.00 6.15
CA GLN A 287 -9.71 -4.75 5.74
C GLN A 287 -10.66 -5.34 6.75
N GLU A 288 -11.56 -4.53 7.30
CA GLU A 288 -12.54 -4.98 8.31
C GLU A 288 -11.91 -5.73 9.50
N GLY A 289 -10.70 -5.30 9.92
CA GLY A 289 -9.96 -5.90 11.03
C GLY A 289 -9.23 -7.22 10.70
N ARG A 290 -9.21 -7.64 9.43
CA ARG A 290 -8.50 -8.84 8.97
C ARG A 290 -7.37 -8.47 8.03
N ALA A 291 -6.32 -9.29 8.03
CA ALA A 291 -5.27 -9.19 7.04
C ALA A 291 -5.74 -9.74 5.69
N VAL A 292 -5.56 -8.96 4.64
CA VAL A 292 -5.79 -9.39 3.25
C VAL A 292 -4.46 -9.45 2.54
N LEU A 293 -4.11 -10.63 2.03
CA LEU A 293 -2.89 -10.88 1.25
C LEU A 293 -3.15 -10.57 -0.23
N PHE A 294 -2.23 -9.86 -0.88
CA PHE A 294 -2.32 -9.57 -2.31
C PHE A 294 -0.93 -9.34 -2.92
N MET A 295 -0.84 -9.23 -4.24
CA MET A 295 0.38 -8.81 -4.94
C MET A 295 0.30 -7.34 -5.32
N THR A 296 1.41 -6.64 -5.06
CA THR A 296 1.61 -5.27 -5.55
C THR A 296 2.15 -5.29 -6.98
N PRO A 297 1.83 -4.28 -7.80
CA PRO A 297 2.38 -4.19 -9.15
C PRO A 297 3.89 -3.92 -9.15
N PHE A 298 4.58 -4.56 -10.09
CA PHE A 298 6.02 -4.38 -10.30
C PHE A 298 6.26 -3.39 -11.45
N VAL A 299 6.99 -2.33 -11.13
CA VAL A 299 7.44 -1.32 -12.12
C VAL A 299 8.75 -1.80 -12.72
N LYS A 300 8.75 -2.12 -14.01
CA LYS A 300 10.00 -2.40 -14.75
C LYS A 300 10.74 -1.09 -14.95
N GLU A 301 12.00 -1.06 -14.56
CA GLU A 301 12.92 -0.02 -15.04
C GLU A 301 13.18 -0.30 -16.52
N GLY A 302 12.98 0.70 -17.37
CA GLY A 302 13.25 0.55 -18.79
C GLY A 302 14.72 0.17 -18.98
N GLU A 303 15.00 -0.88 -19.72
CA GLU A 303 16.31 -1.08 -20.28
C GLU A 303 16.51 0.06 -21.30
N HIS A 304 17.22 1.10 -20.87
CA HIS A 304 17.69 2.11 -21.82
C HIS A 304 18.82 1.48 -22.64
N GLU A 305 18.51 1.05 -23.88
CA GLU A 305 19.50 0.77 -24.92
C GLU A 305 20.29 2.04 -25.30
#